data_f496306edf72570b0cd1cb6fd408a3d0
#
_entry.id   f496306edf72570b0cd1cb6fd408a3d0
#
_cell.length_a   1.000
_cell.length_b   1.000
_cell.length_c   1.000
_cell.angle_alpha   90.00
_cell.angle_beta   90.00
_cell.angle_gamma   90.00
#
_symmetry.space_group_name_H-M   'P 1'
#
loop_
_entity.id
_entity.type
_entity.pdbx_description
1 polymer ?
#
loop_
_entity_poly.entity_id
_entity_poly.type
_entity_poly.pdbx_seq_one_letter_code
_entity_poly.pdbx_strand_id
1 'polypeptide(L)'
;MLEDVASFADALEENPAPRRLGDVRLRYEPGRLLGESQPPSFWRRQLPGLCLLLAALCAAGAVVGVLLGGGGERTPPTPMALGAVAVALVGFALRLEAQLGRRRFVLHFPTERLRLERLRWAPGATHVQWVPFDEVSAVEVVERAPGRYALVVVWRHAGEEETRREVLVEHIGASEQEALFRVWRLLHNAFGLRGAGLA
;
A
#
# COMPACT_ATOMS: atom_id res chain seq x y z
N MET A 1 -18.18 17.22 -21.77
CA MET A 1 -17.80 16.85 -20.40
C MET A 1 -18.76 15.85 -19.74
N LEU A 2 -20.09 16.11 -19.67
CA LEU A 2 -21.06 15.11 -19.17
C LEU A 2 -21.28 13.92 -20.12
N GLU A 3 -21.16 14.11 -21.43
CA GLU A 3 -21.24 13.06 -22.46
C GLU A 3 -20.06 12.06 -22.38
N ASP A 4 -18.85 12.53 -22.05
CA ASP A 4 -17.68 11.65 -21.87
C ASP A 4 -17.81 10.72 -20.66
N VAL A 5 -18.46 11.16 -19.57
CA VAL A 5 -18.66 10.34 -18.37
C VAL A 5 -19.71 9.25 -18.62
N ALA A 6 -20.79 9.56 -19.37
CA ALA A 6 -21.78 8.58 -19.77
C ALA A 6 -21.18 7.52 -20.70
N SER A 7 -20.41 7.95 -21.70
CA SER A 7 -19.67 7.05 -22.62
C SER A 7 -18.68 6.14 -21.88
N PHE A 8 -18.08 6.63 -20.78
CA PHE A 8 -17.16 5.84 -19.97
C PHE A 8 -17.89 4.82 -19.09
N ALA A 9 -19.07 5.15 -18.56
CA ALA A 9 -19.90 4.22 -17.80
C ALA A 9 -20.42 3.09 -18.72
N ASP A 10 -20.85 3.41 -19.93
CA ASP A 10 -21.31 2.45 -20.94
C ASP A 10 -20.16 1.51 -21.38
N ALA A 11 -18.94 2.04 -21.54
CA ALA A 11 -17.75 1.24 -21.86
C ALA A 11 -17.35 0.26 -20.74
N LEU A 12 -17.67 0.60 -19.49
CA LEU A 12 -17.47 -0.28 -18.33
C LEU A 12 -18.54 -1.37 -18.24
N GLU A 13 -19.75 -1.15 -18.70
CA GLU A 13 -20.81 -2.16 -18.79
C GLU A 13 -20.55 -3.17 -19.92
N GLU A 14 -20.04 -2.71 -21.07
CA GLU A 14 -19.67 -3.56 -22.19
C GLU A 14 -18.46 -4.44 -21.95
N ASN A 15 -17.53 -4.00 -21.11
CA ASN A 15 -16.28 -4.73 -20.83
C ASN A 15 -16.01 -4.74 -19.32
N PRO A 16 -16.65 -5.65 -18.56
CA PRO A 16 -16.48 -5.67 -17.11
C PRO A 16 -15.01 -5.92 -16.80
N ALA A 17 -14.37 -4.88 -16.25
CA ALA A 17 -13.00 -5.01 -15.81
C ALA A 17 -12.90 -6.10 -14.73
N PRO A 18 -11.73 -6.71 -14.56
CA PRO A 18 -11.55 -7.82 -13.65
C PRO A 18 -11.95 -7.43 -12.23
N ARG A 19 -12.67 -8.30 -11.53
CA ARG A 19 -13.04 -8.09 -10.12
C ARG A 19 -11.84 -8.17 -9.18
N ARG A 20 -10.73 -8.69 -9.66
CA ARG A 20 -9.48 -8.87 -8.92
C ARG A 20 -8.30 -8.69 -9.86
N LEU A 21 -7.26 -8.00 -9.36
CA LEU A 21 -5.99 -7.86 -10.03
C LEU A 21 -4.88 -7.92 -8.96
N GLY A 22 -3.99 -8.89 -9.05
CA GLY A 22 -2.94 -9.10 -8.06
C GLY A 22 -3.48 -9.22 -6.63
N ASP A 23 -3.01 -8.36 -5.75
CA ASP A 23 -3.41 -8.28 -4.34
C ASP A 23 -4.66 -7.41 -4.09
N VAL A 24 -5.23 -6.79 -5.13
CA VAL A 24 -6.34 -5.84 -5.01
C VAL A 24 -7.65 -6.42 -5.55
N ARG A 25 -8.72 -6.22 -4.80
CA ARG A 25 -10.09 -6.45 -5.23
C ARG A 25 -10.65 -5.15 -5.79
N LEU A 26 -11.14 -5.21 -7.03
CA LEU A 26 -11.75 -4.08 -7.72
C LEU A 26 -13.28 -4.16 -7.62
N ARG A 27 -13.89 -3.04 -7.29
CA ARG A 27 -15.34 -2.85 -7.27
C ARG A 27 -15.71 -1.66 -8.14
N TYR A 28 -16.67 -1.89 -9.02
CA TYR A 28 -17.23 -0.87 -9.88
C TYR A 28 -18.56 -0.43 -9.29
N GLU A 29 -18.67 0.86 -9.00
CA GLU A 29 -19.90 1.50 -8.54
C GLU A 29 -20.21 2.66 -9.50
N PRO A 30 -21.48 3.11 -9.64
CA PRO A 30 -21.80 4.23 -10.49
C PRO A 30 -20.95 5.46 -10.18
N GLY A 31 -20.15 5.89 -11.14
CA GLY A 31 -19.24 7.03 -11.01
C GLY A 31 -17.99 6.79 -10.12
N ARG A 32 -17.72 5.55 -9.68
CA ARG A 32 -16.56 5.25 -8.81
C ARG A 32 -15.92 3.92 -9.14
N LEU A 33 -14.59 3.88 -9.09
CA LEU A 33 -13.82 2.64 -9.08
C LEU A 33 -13.10 2.52 -7.73
N LEU A 34 -13.42 1.48 -6.98
CA LEU A 34 -12.77 1.18 -5.71
C LEU A 34 -11.78 0.04 -5.89
N GLY A 35 -10.56 0.24 -5.40
CA GLY A 35 -9.56 -0.82 -5.25
C GLY A 35 -9.21 -0.98 -3.79
N GLU A 36 -9.33 -2.19 -3.27
CA GLU A 36 -8.99 -2.50 -1.89
C GLU A 36 -8.03 -3.69 -1.85
N SER A 37 -6.86 -3.50 -1.24
CA SER A 37 -5.91 -4.59 -1.06
C SER A 37 -6.51 -5.66 -0.14
N GLN A 38 -6.28 -6.93 -0.49
CA GLN A 38 -6.75 -8.04 0.33
C GLN A 38 -6.09 -7.96 1.71
N PRO A 39 -6.87 -8.22 2.78
CA PRO A 39 -6.29 -8.27 4.11
C PRO A 39 -5.22 -9.38 4.13
N PRO A 40 -4.06 -9.11 4.75
CA PRO A 40 -3.07 -10.14 4.94
C PRO A 40 -3.68 -11.30 5.74
N SER A 41 -3.16 -12.52 5.57
CA SER A 41 -3.61 -13.68 6.32
C SER A 41 -3.63 -13.39 7.82
N PHE A 42 -4.55 -14.02 8.55
CA PHE A 42 -4.73 -13.83 10.01
C PHE A 42 -3.38 -13.86 10.75
N TRP A 43 -2.54 -14.84 10.46
CA TRP A 43 -1.22 -15.00 11.08
C TRP A 43 -0.28 -13.82 10.80
N ARG A 44 -0.22 -13.34 9.56
CA ARG A 44 0.59 -12.16 9.21
C ARG A 44 0.11 -10.90 9.92
N ARG A 45 -1.19 -10.78 10.16
CA ARG A 45 -1.78 -9.65 10.89
C ARG A 45 -1.40 -9.64 12.37
N GLN A 46 -1.19 -10.82 12.98
CA GLN A 46 -0.82 -10.94 14.40
C GLN A 46 0.69 -10.81 14.64
N LEU A 47 1.53 -11.04 13.62
CA LEU A 47 2.98 -11.00 13.72
C LEU A 47 3.54 -9.70 14.35
N PRO A 48 3.14 -8.49 13.95
CA PRO A 48 3.65 -7.26 14.59
C PRO A 48 3.30 -7.20 16.08
N GLY A 49 2.08 -7.59 16.45
CA GLY A 49 1.64 -7.65 17.86
C GLY A 49 2.45 -8.65 18.69
N LEU A 50 2.72 -9.83 18.15
CA LEU A 50 3.58 -10.84 18.79
C LEU A 50 5.01 -10.34 18.95
N CYS A 51 5.59 -9.67 17.94
CA CYS A 51 6.93 -9.08 18.05
C CYS A 51 6.98 -8.01 19.14
N LEU A 52 5.97 -7.16 19.26
CA LEU A 52 5.90 -6.14 20.32
C LEU A 52 5.75 -6.76 21.71
N LEU A 53 4.95 -7.82 21.84
CA LEU A 53 4.80 -8.54 23.09
C LEU A 53 6.12 -9.19 23.52
N LEU A 54 6.82 -9.87 22.60
CA LEU A 54 8.14 -10.44 22.85
C LEU A 54 9.16 -9.34 23.20
N ALA A 55 9.13 -8.21 22.52
CA ALA A 55 9.99 -7.07 22.83
C ALA A 55 9.76 -6.56 24.26
N ALA A 56 8.50 -6.44 24.68
CA ALA A 56 8.14 -6.04 26.03
C ALA A 56 8.64 -7.05 27.10
N LEU A 57 8.52 -8.35 26.83
CA LEU A 57 9.03 -9.39 27.71
C LEU A 57 10.57 -9.35 27.82
N CYS A 58 11.27 -9.17 26.69
CA CYS A 58 12.72 -9.01 26.68
C CYS A 58 13.18 -7.75 27.44
N ALA A 59 12.47 -6.63 27.26
CA ALA A 59 12.75 -5.39 27.99
C ALA A 59 12.53 -5.56 29.50
N ALA A 60 11.42 -6.19 29.92
CA ALA A 60 11.15 -6.49 31.31
C ALA A 60 12.24 -7.40 31.91
N GLY A 61 12.64 -8.45 31.20
CA GLY A 61 13.73 -9.33 31.60
C GLY A 61 15.08 -8.59 31.76
N ALA A 62 15.37 -7.66 30.84
CA ALA A 62 16.57 -6.82 30.94
C ALA A 62 16.55 -5.95 32.20
N VAL A 63 15.42 -5.29 32.49
CA VAL A 63 15.25 -4.45 33.68
C VAL A 63 15.41 -5.27 34.96
N VAL A 64 14.73 -6.42 35.05
CA VAL A 64 14.83 -7.32 36.21
C VAL A 64 16.27 -7.82 36.38
N GLY A 65 16.93 -8.19 35.28
CA GLY A 65 18.35 -8.62 35.31
C GLY A 65 19.30 -7.54 35.82
N VAL A 66 19.05 -6.27 35.49
CA VAL A 66 19.83 -5.13 36.04
C VAL A 66 19.54 -4.93 37.50
N LEU A 67 18.26 -4.99 37.93
CA LEU A 67 17.84 -4.75 39.32
C LEU A 67 18.33 -5.86 40.27
N LEU A 68 18.26 -7.12 39.84
CA LEU A 68 18.66 -8.27 40.66
C LEU A 68 20.20 -8.53 40.61
N GLY A 69 20.88 -8.13 39.52
CA GLY A 69 22.32 -8.23 39.36
C GLY A 69 23.09 -7.14 40.12
N GLY A 70 22.43 -6.41 41.01
CA GLY A 70 22.91 -5.23 41.69
C GLY A 70 24.28 -5.35 42.37
N GLY A 71 25.20 -4.51 41.97
CA GLY A 71 26.38 -4.13 42.74
C GLY A 71 27.70 -4.80 42.40
N GLY A 72 27.77 -5.72 41.46
CA GLY A 72 29.07 -6.25 40.98
C GLY A 72 29.63 -5.44 39.80
N GLU A 73 30.92 -5.14 39.77
CA GLU A 73 31.59 -4.33 38.72
C GLU A 73 31.49 -4.87 37.29
N ARG A 74 30.81 -6.00 37.08
CA ARG A 74 30.51 -6.57 35.77
C ARG A 74 29.05 -6.86 35.64
N THR A 75 28.30 -5.95 34.96
CA THR A 75 26.95 -6.26 34.48
C THR A 75 27.00 -7.51 33.62
N PRO A 76 26.22 -8.57 33.94
CA PRO A 76 26.22 -9.76 33.10
C PRO A 76 25.80 -9.39 31.68
N PRO A 77 26.39 -9.98 30.63
CA PRO A 77 26.06 -9.64 29.23
C PRO A 77 24.60 -9.88 28.85
N THR A 78 23.90 -10.68 29.64
CA THR A 78 22.50 -11.08 29.43
C THR A 78 21.49 -9.93 29.41
N PRO A 79 21.48 -8.93 30.33
CA PRO A 79 20.55 -7.80 30.26
C PRO A 79 20.75 -6.91 29.03
N MET A 80 22.02 -6.67 28.64
CA MET A 80 22.34 -5.91 27.43
C MET A 80 21.87 -6.63 26.17
N ALA A 81 22.09 -7.95 26.10
CA ALA A 81 21.62 -8.77 24.99
C ALA A 81 20.09 -8.76 24.87
N LEU A 82 19.37 -8.89 25.99
CA LEU A 82 17.90 -8.78 26.02
C LEU A 82 17.41 -7.42 25.57
N GLY A 83 18.08 -6.35 25.98
CA GLY A 83 17.77 -4.99 25.53
C GLY A 83 17.94 -4.80 24.02
N ALA A 84 19.06 -5.32 23.47
CA ALA A 84 19.32 -5.28 22.04
C ALA A 84 18.29 -6.08 21.23
N VAL A 85 17.90 -7.26 21.72
CA VAL A 85 16.83 -8.08 21.11
C VAL A 85 15.50 -7.34 21.15
N ALA A 86 15.15 -6.68 22.25
CA ALA A 86 13.92 -5.91 22.37
C ALA A 86 13.86 -4.79 21.30
N VAL A 87 14.94 -4.02 21.15
CA VAL A 87 15.04 -2.95 20.13
C VAL A 87 14.93 -3.52 18.72
N ALA A 88 15.61 -4.62 18.42
CA ALA A 88 15.53 -5.29 17.13
C ALA A 88 14.10 -5.77 16.81
N LEU A 89 13.39 -6.34 17.79
CA LEU A 89 12.00 -6.80 17.64
C LEU A 89 11.05 -5.62 17.39
N VAL A 90 11.23 -4.49 18.07
CA VAL A 90 10.44 -3.27 17.81
C VAL A 90 10.68 -2.76 16.39
N GLY A 91 11.94 -2.65 15.97
CA GLY A 91 12.29 -2.24 14.61
C GLY A 91 11.69 -3.17 13.55
N PHE A 92 11.73 -4.49 13.79
CA PHE A 92 11.14 -5.48 12.90
C PHE A 92 9.61 -5.38 12.87
N ALA A 93 8.95 -5.18 14.02
CA ALA A 93 7.50 -4.97 14.10
C ALA A 93 7.05 -3.75 13.31
N LEU A 94 7.76 -2.62 13.45
CA LEU A 94 7.47 -1.39 12.69
C LEU A 94 7.66 -1.59 11.18
N ARG A 95 8.69 -2.33 10.78
CA ARG A 95 8.92 -2.66 9.37
C ARG A 95 7.83 -3.56 8.80
N LEU A 96 7.41 -4.58 9.56
CA LEU A 96 6.28 -5.43 9.19
C LEU A 96 4.98 -4.63 9.06
N GLU A 97 4.70 -3.73 10.01
CA GLU A 97 3.52 -2.86 9.97
C GLU A 97 3.50 -1.99 8.70
N ALA A 98 4.66 -1.42 8.33
CA ALA A 98 4.78 -0.63 7.12
C ALA A 98 4.49 -1.45 5.84
N GLN A 99 4.84 -2.74 5.84
CA GLN A 99 4.60 -3.65 4.72
C GLN A 99 3.16 -4.20 4.68
N LEU A 100 2.52 -4.38 5.85
CA LEU A 100 1.19 -4.97 5.98
C LEU A 100 0.06 -3.95 5.89
N GLY A 101 0.38 -2.65 5.76
CA GLY A 101 -0.60 -1.58 5.62
C GLY A 101 -1.57 -1.86 4.47
N ARG A 102 -2.88 -1.85 4.77
CA ARG A 102 -3.91 -1.95 3.73
C ARG A 102 -3.87 -0.70 2.87
N ARG A 103 -3.87 -0.92 1.57
CA ARG A 103 -4.01 0.14 0.57
C ARG A 103 -5.43 0.12 0.04
N ARG A 104 -6.01 1.27 -0.04
CA ARG A 104 -7.30 1.47 -0.69
C ARG A 104 -7.19 2.69 -1.58
N PHE A 105 -7.68 2.57 -2.79
CA PHE A 105 -7.81 3.70 -3.68
C PHE A 105 -9.25 3.80 -4.19
N VAL A 106 -9.69 5.02 -4.40
CA VAL A 106 -11.02 5.30 -4.95
C VAL A 106 -10.85 6.36 -6.03
N LEU A 107 -11.22 6.01 -7.26
CA LEU A 107 -11.37 6.98 -8.33
C LEU A 107 -12.79 7.51 -8.29
N HIS A 108 -12.93 8.81 -8.14
CA HIS A 108 -14.19 9.53 -8.22
C HIS A 108 -14.27 10.23 -9.57
N PHE A 109 -14.97 9.65 -10.54
CA PHE A 109 -15.10 10.21 -11.88
C PHE A 109 -15.86 11.55 -11.92
N PRO A 110 -16.97 11.75 -11.18
CA PRO A 110 -17.69 13.02 -11.20
C PRO A 110 -16.89 14.21 -10.67
N THR A 111 -15.96 13.97 -9.76
CA THR A 111 -15.11 15.02 -9.16
C THR A 111 -13.70 15.02 -9.69
N GLU A 112 -13.37 14.11 -10.60
CA GLU A 112 -12.05 13.94 -11.21
C GLU A 112 -10.93 13.88 -10.16
N ARG A 113 -11.14 13.06 -9.09
CA ARG A 113 -10.20 12.91 -7.98
C ARG A 113 -9.89 11.47 -7.67
N LEU A 114 -8.62 11.20 -7.47
CA LEU A 114 -8.10 9.96 -6.93
C LEU A 114 -7.89 10.11 -5.42
N ARG A 115 -8.55 9.28 -4.65
CA ARG A 115 -8.35 9.18 -3.20
C ARG A 115 -7.47 7.98 -2.91
N LEU A 116 -6.35 8.21 -2.28
CA LEU A 116 -5.40 7.18 -1.83
C LEU A 116 -5.50 7.08 -0.30
N GLU A 117 -5.75 5.89 0.20
CA GLU A 117 -5.85 5.62 1.62
C GLU A 117 -4.83 4.54 2.00
N ARG A 118 -4.00 4.84 2.98
CA ARG A 118 -3.17 3.85 3.67
C ARG A 118 -3.71 3.63 5.07
N LEU A 119 -4.32 2.48 5.28
CA LEU A 119 -4.76 2.06 6.60
C LEU A 119 -3.59 1.38 7.30
N ARG A 120 -3.07 2.01 8.34
CA ARG A 120 -2.10 1.38 9.25
C ARG A 120 -2.83 0.52 10.27
N TRP A 121 -2.12 -0.45 10.85
CA TRP A 121 -2.66 -1.30 11.91
C TRP A 121 -2.91 -0.52 13.20
N ALA A 122 -2.09 0.50 13.48
CA ALA A 122 -2.26 1.37 14.64
C ALA A 122 -3.56 2.17 14.55
N PRO A 123 -4.42 2.17 15.59
CA PRO A 123 -5.66 2.93 15.61
C PRO A 123 -5.39 4.43 15.38
N GLY A 124 -6.10 5.04 14.45
CA GLY A 124 -6.04 6.48 14.17
C GLY A 124 -5.03 6.93 13.10
N ALA A 125 -4.22 6.04 12.54
CA ALA A 125 -3.22 6.41 11.55
C ALA A 125 -3.67 6.10 10.10
N THR A 126 -4.84 6.58 9.71
CA THR A 126 -5.25 6.53 8.30
C THR A 126 -4.69 7.76 7.58
N HIS A 127 -3.74 7.53 6.69
CA HIS A 127 -3.27 8.59 5.81
C HIS A 127 -4.16 8.61 4.56
N VAL A 128 -4.88 9.71 4.38
CA VAL A 128 -5.74 9.95 3.21
C VAL A 128 -5.11 11.06 2.38
N GLN A 129 -4.89 10.78 1.11
CA GLN A 129 -4.40 11.75 0.15
C GLN A 129 -5.37 11.87 -1.01
N TRP A 130 -5.65 13.09 -1.43
CA TRP A 130 -6.45 13.40 -2.60
C TRP A 130 -5.55 13.91 -3.70
N VAL A 131 -5.69 13.35 -4.88
CA VAL A 131 -4.92 13.71 -6.07
C VAL A 131 -5.93 14.04 -7.17
N PRO A 132 -5.97 15.29 -7.67
CA PRO A 132 -6.73 15.65 -8.85
C PRO A 132 -6.24 14.85 -10.07
N PHE A 133 -7.12 14.52 -11.01
CA PHE A 133 -6.73 13.72 -12.19
C PHE A 133 -5.75 14.44 -13.11
N ASP A 134 -5.84 15.76 -13.19
CA ASP A 134 -4.94 16.62 -13.97
C ASP A 134 -3.50 16.70 -13.39
N GLU A 135 -3.33 16.38 -12.11
CA GLU A 135 -2.00 16.27 -11.49
C GLU A 135 -1.33 14.91 -11.73
N VAL A 136 -2.08 13.91 -12.21
CA VAL A 136 -1.53 12.59 -12.54
C VAL A 136 -0.76 12.71 -13.86
N SER A 137 0.53 12.44 -13.81
CA SER A 137 1.42 12.55 -14.97
C SER A 137 1.61 11.23 -15.73
N ALA A 138 1.52 10.11 -15.04
CA ALA A 138 1.67 8.78 -15.64
C ALA A 138 1.02 7.66 -14.83
N VAL A 139 0.66 6.58 -15.51
CA VAL A 139 0.33 5.28 -14.95
C VAL A 139 1.32 4.28 -15.50
N GLU A 140 2.22 3.80 -14.65
CA GLU A 140 3.33 2.93 -15.02
C GLU A 140 3.06 1.47 -14.62
N VAL A 141 3.46 0.55 -15.48
CA VAL A 141 3.56 -0.87 -15.14
C VAL A 141 5.03 -1.17 -14.85
N VAL A 142 5.33 -1.54 -13.62
CA VAL A 142 6.72 -1.77 -13.16
C VAL A 142 6.89 -3.26 -12.84
N GLU A 143 7.88 -3.89 -13.43
CA GLU A 143 8.27 -5.25 -13.05
C GLU A 143 9.08 -5.19 -11.74
N ARG A 144 8.58 -5.84 -10.68
CA ARG A 144 9.21 -5.90 -9.35
C ARG A 144 10.08 -7.14 -9.16
N ALA A 145 9.71 -8.22 -9.84
CA ALA A 145 10.46 -9.47 -9.88
C ALA A 145 10.11 -10.20 -11.18
N PRO A 146 10.88 -11.17 -11.64
CA PRO A 146 10.59 -11.90 -12.87
C PRO A 146 9.14 -12.42 -12.91
N GLY A 147 8.36 -11.94 -13.89
CA GLY A 147 6.95 -12.29 -14.06
C GLY A 147 5.99 -11.74 -12.99
N ARG A 148 6.42 -10.76 -12.19
CA ARG A 148 5.58 -10.05 -11.20
C ARG A 148 5.57 -8.56 -11.46
N TYR A 149 4.40 -8.04 -11.70
CA TYR A 149 4.18 -6.64 -12.06
C TYR A 149 3.47 -5.88 -10.94
N ALA A 150 3.66 -4.57 -10.93
CA ALA A 150 2.97 -3.64 -10.09
C ALA A 150 2.44 -2.47 -10.93
N LEU A 151 1.26 -1.96 -10.59
CA LEU A 151 0.66 -0.80 -11.20
C LEU A 151 0.90 0.41 -10.30
N VAL A 152 1.56 1.43 -10.84
CA VAL A 152 2.02 2.61 -10.12
C VAL A 152 1.40 3.86 -10.74
N VAL A 153 0.85 4.74 -9.91
CA VAL A 153 0.44 6.08 -10.33
C VAL A 153 1.53 7.07 -9.95
N VAL A 154 1.84 7.95 -10.88
CA VAL A 154 2.84 9.00 -10.74
C VAL A 154 2.12 10.34 -10.86
N TRP A 155 2.30 11.23 -9.88
CA TRP A 155 1.68 12.55 -9.90
C TRP A 155 2.61 13.61 -9.33
N ARG A 156 2.29 14.86 -9.61
CA ARG A 156 3.02 16.00 -9.11
C ARG A 156 2.05 17.12 -8.77
N HIS A 157 2.05 17.56 -7.51
CA HIS A 157 1.24 18.71 -7.12
C HIS A 157 1.68 19.99 -7.79
N ALA A 158 0.72 20.85 -8.10
CA ALA A 158 1.00 22.15 -8.67
C ALA A 158 1.92 22.96 -7.73
N GLY A 159 3.10 23.37 -8.23
CA GLY A 159 4.09 24.11 -7.46
C GLY A 159 5.13 23.26 -6.72
N GLU A 160 5.03 21.93 -6.74
CA GLU A 160 6.07 21.04 -6.23
C GLU A 160 6.94 20.54 -7.41
N GLU A 161 8.27 20.52 -7.22
CA GLU A 161 9.19 19.90 -8.19
C GLU A 161 9.25 18.38 -8.01
N GLU A 162 8.90 17.91 -6.82
CA GLU A 162 8.99 16.49 -6.46
C GLU A 162 7.84 15.68 -7.05
N THR A 163 8.20 14.66 -7.83
CA THR A 163 7.26 13.70 -8.39
C THR A 163 7.01 12.60 -7.37
N ARG A 164 5.74 12.39 -7.01
CA ARG A 164 5.32 11.35 -6.08
C ARG A 164 4.88 10.11 -6.82
N ARG A 165 5.19 8.95 -6.25
CA ARG A 165 4.84 7.64 -6.81
C ARG A 165 4.11 6.81 -5.76
N GLU A 166 2.97 6.26 -6.12
CA GLU A 166 2.21 5.36 -5.26
C GLU A 166 1.81 4.09 -6.01
N VAL A 167 1.99 2.96 -5.34
CA VAL A 167 1.62 1.66 -5.90
C VAL A 167 0.14 1.42 -5.63
N LEU A 168 -0.65 1.25 -6.68
CA LEU A 168 -2.07 0.93 -6.59
C LEU A 168 -2.30 -0.57 -6.41
N VAL A 169 -1.59 -1.38 -7.21
CA VAL A 169 -1.73 -2.85 -7.23
C VAL A 169 -0.35 -3.47 -7.23
N GLU A 170 -0.15 -4.49 -6.41
CA GLU A 170 1.07 -5.30 -6.36
C GLU A 170 0.78 -6.78 -6.67
N HIS A 171 1.84 -7.56 -6.85
CA HIS A 171 1.78 -9.01 -7.02
C HIS A 171 0.94 -9.48 -8.20
N ILE A 172 0.92 -8.71 -9.30
CA ILE A 172 0.24 -9.09 -10.53
C ILE A 172 1.08 -10.17 -11.22
N GLY A 173 0.50 -11.36 -11.41
CA GLY A 173 1.17 -12.47 -12.07
C GLY A 173 1.17 -12.33 -13.60
N ALA A 174 2.08 -13.07 -14.27
CA ALA A 174 2.13 -13.11 -15.74
C ALA A 174 0.80 -13.60 -16.36
N SER A 175 0.04 -14.45 -15.67
CA SER A 175 -1.28 -14.91 -16.10
C SER A 175 -2.37 -13.83 -16.05
N GLU A 176 -2.12 -12.72 -15.35
CA GLU A 176 -3.06 -11.61 -15.19
C GLU A 176 -2.74 -10.41 -16.11
N GLN A 177 -1.80 -10.57 -17.06
CA GLN A 177 -1.36 -9.47 -17.93
C GLN A 177 -2.51 -8.84 -18.70
N GLU A 178 -3.43 -9.64 -19.25
CA GLU A 178 -4.57 -9.11 -19.99
C GLU A 178 -5.48 -8.26 -19.10
N ALA A 179 -5.71 -8.70 -17.86
CA ALA A 179 -6.45 -7.96 -16.85
C ALA A 179 -5.72 -6.67 -16.46
N LEU A 180 -4.40 -6.73 -16.31
CA LEU A 180 -3.54 -5.58 -16.05
C LEU A 180 -3.66 -4.53 -17.15
N PHE A 181 -3.54 -4.92 -18.43
CA PHE A 181 -3.67 -4.00 -19.55
C PHE A 181 -5.05 -3.35 -19.65
N ARG A 182 -6.12 -4.09 -19.33
CA ARG A 182 -7.47 -3.51 -19.27
C ARG A 182 -7.58 -2.43 -18.19
N VAL A 183 -7.11 -2.73 -16.98
CA VAL A 183 -7.14 -1.76 -15.87
C VAL A 183 -6.21 -0.58 -16.15
N TRP A 184 -5.01 -0.83 -16.67
CA TRP A 184 -4.08 0.23 -17.07
C TRP A 184 -4.70 1.17 -18.10
N ARG A 185 -5.32 0.64 -19.17
CA ARG A 185 -6.00 1.43 -20.20
C ARG A 185 -7.14 2.26 -19.62
N LEU A 186 -7.92 1.66 -18.72
CA LEU A 186 -8.99 2.33 -18.01
C LEU A 186 -8.48 3.53 -17.23
N LEU A 187 -7.43 3.35 -16.43
CA LEU A 187 -6.82 4.43 -15.66
C LEU A 187 -6.20 5.49 -16.56
N HIS A 188 -5.53 5.08 -17.64
CA HIS A 188 -4.94 5.98 -18.62
C HIS A 188 -5.99 6.90 -19.26
N ASN A 189 -7.13 6.33 -19.64
CA ASN A 189 -8.24 7.08 -20.18
C ASN A 189 -8.89 7.99 -19.11
N ALA A 190 -9.08 7.49 -17.90
CA ALA A 190 -9.67 8.24 -16.79
C ALA A 190 -8.87 9.50 -16.43
N PHE A 191 -7.54 9.41 -16.47
CA PHE A 191 -6.65 10.54 -16.19
C PHE A 191 -6.37 11.41 -17.44
N GLY A 192 -6.97 11.12 -18.59
CA GLY A 192 -6.76 11.89 -19.82
C GLY A 192 -5.35 11.83 -20.38
N LEU A 193 -4.58 10.79 -20.04
CA LEU A 193 -3.18 10.62 -20.47
C LEU A 193 -3.13 10.18 -21.94
N ARG A 194 -3.41 11.10 -22.86
CA ARG A 194 -3.37 10.83 -24.32
C ARG A 194 -1.90 10.81 -24.78
N GLY A 195 -1.42 9.65 -25.21
CA GLY A 195 -0.23 9.55 -26.05
C GLY A 195 1.03 8.90 -25.50
N ALA A 196 1.07 8.43 -24.27
CA ALA A 196 2.17 7.57 -23.83
C ALA A 196 1.92 6.13 -24.28
N GLY A 197 2.26 5.82 -25.53
CA GLY A 197 2.34 4.46 -26.00
C GLY A 197 3.35 3.68 -25.15
N LEU A 198 3.04 2.40 -24.90
CA LEU A 198 4.01 1.46 -24.35
C LEU A 198 5.26 1.46 -25.22
N ALA A 199 6.35 2.00 -24.68
CA ALA A 199 7.69 1.87 -25.24
C ALA A 199 8.32 0.55 -24.77
#